data_6a70b440efc80fa8d3d27b3c56899dec
#
_entry.id   6a70b440efc80fa8d3d27b3c56899dec
#
_cell.length_a   1.000
_cell.length_b   1.000
_cell.length_c   1.000
_cell.angle_alpha   90.00
_cell.angle_beta   90.00
_cell.angle_gamma   90.00
#
_symmetry.space_group_name_H-M   'P 1'
#
loop_
_entity.id
_entity.type
_entity.pdbx_description
1 polymer ?
#
loop_
_entity_poly.entity_id
_entity_poly.type
_entity_poly.pdbx_seq_one_letter_code
_entity_poly.pdbx_strand_id
1 'polypeptide(L)'
;VAAANGSFLPADMKGSNNMAAVHLSNAVGGSLFLGFISAVAFATILAVVAGLTLAGASAISHDLYASVINRGRVSEDKEVRISKISAVVIGLIAIGLGYMFESINVAFMVGLAFAIAASCNFPVLLMSIFWRGTTTTGALIGGFLGLLSAT
;
A
#
# COMPACT_ATOMS: atom_id res chain seq x y z
N VAL A 1 -11.09 28.88 -5.06
CA VAL A 1 -10.10 29.81 -4.49
C VAL A 1 -8.73 29.15 -4.58
N ALA A 2 -8.00 29.43 -5.64
CA ALA A 2 -6.62 28.95 -5.80
C ALA A 2 -5.70 29.82 -4.91
N ALA A 3 -4.95 29.18 -4.01
CA ALA A 3 -3.92 29.87 -3.28
C ALA A 3 -2.76 30.22 -4.21
N ALA A 4 -2.03 31.28 -3.91
CA ALA A 4 -0.92 31.81 -4.75
C ALA A 4 0.22 30.80 -5.00
N ASN A 5 0.28 29.72 -4.27
CA ASN A 5 1.27 28.64 -4.40
C ASN A 5 0.75 27.41 -5.15
N GLY A 6 -0.39 27.50 -5.86
CA GLY A 6 -0.99 26.38 -6.59
C GLY A 6 -1.75 25.37 -5.72
N SER A 7 -1.82 25.55 -4.41
CA SER A 7 -2.69 24.79 -3.54
C SER A 7 -4.11 25.39 -3.52
N PHE A 8 -5.14 24.56 -3.52
CA PHE A 8 -6.52 25.02 -3.43
C PHE A 8 -6.92 25.49 -2.01
N LEU A 9 -6.03 25.38 -1.06
CA LEU A 9 -6.26 25.67 0.35
C LEU A 9 -5.17 26.59 0.89
N PRO A 10 -5.52 27.50 1.85
CA PRO A 10 -4.53 28.30 2.54
C PRO A 10 -3.45 27.43 3.21
N ALA A 11 -2.21 27.90 3.20
CA ALA A 11 -1.06 27.15 3.74
C ALA A 11 -1.13 26.92 5.26
N ASP A 12 -1.96 27.68 5.96
CA ASP A 12 -2.22 27.59 7.40
C ASP A 12 -3.24 26.51 7.79
N MET A 13 -3.96 25.94 6.81
CA MET A 13 -4.84 24.80 7.07
C MET A 13 -4.04 23.52 7.25
N LYS A 14 -4.18 22.88 8.41
CA LYS A 14 -3.55 21.59 8.71
C LYS A 14 -3.91 20.53 7.68
N GLY A 15 -2.88 19.86 7.13
CA GLY A 15 -3.08 18.82 6.14
C GLY A 15 -3.54 19.29 4.76
N SER A 16 -3.33 20.57 4.41
CA SER A 16 -3.92 21.26 3.27
C SER A 16 -4.00 20.46 1.96
N ASN A 17 -2.92 19.84 1.54
CA ASN A 17 -2.87 19.09 0.28
C ASN A 17 -3.55 17.71 0.35
N ASN A 18 -3.48 17.05 1.51
CA ASN A 18 -4.05 15.72 1.70
C ASN A 18 -5.52 15.78 2.13
N MET A 19 -5.98 16.93 2.66
CA MET A 19 -7.32 17.14 3.19
C MET A 19 -8.23 17.98 2.27
N ALA A 20 -7.81 18.24 1.04
CA ALA A 20 -8.52 19.12 0.09
C ALA A 20 -9.98 18.69 -0.13
N ALA A 21 -10.25 17.40 -0.31
CA ALA A 21 -11.60 16.88 -0.50
C ALA A 21 -12.50 17.08 0.73
N VAL A 22 -11.93 16.93 1.93
CA VAL A 22 -12.64 17.11 3.19
C VAL A 22 -12.99 18.57 3.42
N HIS A 23 -12.05 19.49 3.16
CA HIS A 23 -12.33 20.93 3.26
C HIS A 23 -13.33 21.41 2.20
N LEU A 24 -13.23 20.90 0.97
CA LEU A 24 -14.18 21.21 -0.10
C LEU A 24 -15.61 20.74 0.28
N SER A 25 -15.73 19.56 0.85
CA SER A 25 -17.03 19.03 1.27
C SER A 25 -17.71 19.91 2.32
N ASN A 26 -16.93 20.47 3.24
CA ASN A 26 -17.44 21.43 4.23
C ASN A 26 -17.90 22.75 3.58
N ALA A 27 -17.14 23.23 2.60
CA ALA A 27 -17.47 24.49 1.91
C ALA A 27 -18.74 24.39 1.04
N VAL A 28 -19.00 23.21 0.44
CA VAL A 28 -20.12 22.99 -0.49
C VAL A 28 -21.39 22.55 0.23
N GLY A 29 -21.28 21.63 1.18
CA GLY A 29 -22.43 20.98 1.79
C GLY A 29 -22.50 21.09 3.33
N GLY A 30 -21.65 21.92 3.93
CA GLY A 30 -21.64 22.13 5.37
C GLY A 30 -21.25 20.90 6.19
N SER A 31 -21.59 20.91 7.47
CA SER A 31 -21.18 19.89 8.44
C SER A 31 -21.72 18.48 8.16
N LEU A 32 -22.92 18.37 7.59
CA LEU A 32 -23.51 17.07 7.25
C LEU A 32 -22.75 16.40 6.11
N PHE A 33 -22.42 17.14 5.07
CA PHE A 33 -21.69 16.62 3.93
C PHE A 33 -20.22 16.33 4.28
N LEU A 34 -19.62 17.18 5.12
CA LEU A 34 -18.31 16.91 5.72
C LEU A 34 -18.30 15.58 6.47
N GLY A 35 -19.30 15.34 7.34
CA GLY A 35 -19.40 14.09 8.10
C GLY A 35 -19.55 12.87 7.19
N PHE A 36 -20.36 12.96 6.15
CA PHE A 36 -20.55 11.90 5.18
C PHE A 36 -19.26 11.57 4.42
N ILE A 37 -18.59 12.57 3.85
CA ILE A 37 -17.32 12.37 3.10
C ILE A 37 -16.21 11.84 4.00
N SER A 38 -16.11 12.34 5.24
CA SER A 38 -15.13 11.85 6.22
C SER A 38 -15.39 10.39 6.60
N ALA A 39 -16.63 9.99 6.79
CA ALA A 39 -16.99 8.60 7.09
C ALA A 39 -16.67 7.66 5.92
N VAL A 40 -16.99 8.05 4.68
CA VAL A 40 -16.67 7.29 3.47
C VAL A 40 -15.15 7.15 3.30
N ALA A 41 -14.40 8.25 3.47
CA ALA A 41 -12.94 8.22 3.39
C ALA A 41 -12.34 7.27 4.44
N PHE A 42 -12.79 7.35 5.68
CA PHE A 42 -12.32 6.50 6.77
C PHE A 42 -12.65 5.03 6.52
N ALA A 43 -13.87 4.71 6.09
CA ALA A 43 -14.27 3.35 5.75
C ALA A 43 -13.43 2.77 4.60
N THR A 44 -13.17 3.57 3.57
CA THR A 44 -12.33 3.17 2.44
C THR A 44 -10.89 2.89 2.87
N ILE A 45 -10.30 3.76 3.68
CA ILE A 45 -8.95 3.57 4.23
C ILE A 45 -8.87 2.27 5.03
N LEU A 46 -9.83 2.03 5.93
CA LEU A 46 -9.87 0.80 6.72
C LEU A 46 -9.97 -0.45 5.84
N ALA A 47 -10.81 -0.44 4.82
CA ALA A 47 -10.98 -1.57 3.91
C ALA A 47 -9.68 -1.89 3.16
N VAL A 48 -9.01 -0.86 2.61
CA VAL A 48 -7.75 -1.02 1.87
C VAL A 48 -6.63 -1.47 2.79
N VAL A 49 -6.47 -0.84 3.95
CA VAL A 49 -5.42 -1.21 4.92
C VAL A 49 -5.60 -2.63 5.41
N ALA A 50 -6.84 -3.04 5.73
CA ALA A 50 -7.14 -4.42 6.14
C ALA A 50 -6.79 -5.43 5.03
N GLY A 51 -7.18 -5.14 3.79
CA GLY A 51 -6.88 -6.00 2.63
C GLY A 51 -5.38 -6.16 2.37
N LEU A 52 -4.64 -5.05 2.36
CA LEU A 52 -3.19 -5.06 2.15
C LEU A 52 -2.44 -5.76 3.29
N THR A 53 -2.84 -5.51 4.53
CA THR A 53 -2.23 -6.16 5.71
C THR A 53 -2.48 -7.67 5.68
N LEU A 54 -3.70 -8.10 5.35
CA LEU A 54 -4.04 -9.52 5.23
C LEU A 54 -3.25 -10.18 4.08
N ALA A 55 -3.16 -9.55 2.91
CA ALA A 55 -2.39 -10.05 1.79
C ALA A 55 -0.90 -10.19 2.14
N GLY A 56 -0.30 -9.18 2.78
CA GLY A 56 1.09 -9.23 3.24
C GLY A 56 1.32 -10.29 4.31
N ALA A 57 0.43 -10.42 5.26
CA ALA A 57 0.52 -11.44 6.31
C ALA A 57 0.37 -12.86 5.75
N SER A 58 -0.51 -13.06 4.76
CA SER A 58 -0.69 -14.33 4.07
C SER A 58 0.56 -14.69 3.26
N ALA A 59 1.15 -13.75 2.53
CA ALA A 59 2.40 -13.99 1.79
C ALA A 59 3.54 -14.41 2.73
N ILE A 60 3.68 -13.81 3.89
CA ILE A 60 4.70 -14.20 4.87
C ILE A 60 4.40 -15.58 5.47
N SER A 61 3.16 -15.86 5.85
CA SER A 61 2.82 -17.11 6.52
C SER A 61 2.78 -18.30 5.55
N HIS A 62 2.13 -18.14 4.42
CA HIS A 62 1.94 -19.23 3.46
C HIS A 62 3.14 -19.38 2.53
N ASP A 63 3.51 -18.31 1.81
CA ASP A 63 4.53 -18.43 0.78
C ASP A 63 5.93 -18.57 1.37
N LEU A 64 6.28 -17.72 2.34
CA LEU A 64 7.62 -17.73 2.92
C LEU A 64 7.76 -18.83 3.99
N TYR A 65 6.92 -18.82 5.03
CA TYR A 65 7.09 -19.72 6.16
C TYR A 65 6.66 -21.16 5.85
N ALA A 66 5.45 -21.36 5.33
CA ALA A 66 4.97 -22.71 5.07
C ALA A 66 5.65 -23.36 3.87
N SER A 67 5.75 -22.65 2.74
CA SER A 67 6.23 -23.22 1.48
C SER A 67 7.75 -23.25 1.39
N VAL A 68 8.45 -22.15 1.69
CA VAL A 68 9.91 -22.04 1.51
C VAL A 68 10.66 -22.61 2.73
N ILE A 69 10.35 -22.15 3.94
CA ILE A 69 11.10 -22.54 5.15
C ILE A 69 10.80 -23.97 5.56
N ASN A 70 9.50 -24.32 5.66
CA ASN A 70 9.07 -25.64 6.17
C ASN A 70 8.69 -26.64 5.08
N ARG A 71 8.87 -26.29 3.80
CA ARG A 71 8.62 -27.20 2.66
C ARG A 71 7.24 -27.86 2.69
N GLY A 72 6.20 -27.12 3.05
CA GLY A 72 4.84 -27.60 3.12
C GLY A 72 4.50 -28.48 4.34
N ARG A 73 5.38 -28.61 5.32
CA ARG A 73 5.19 -29.45 6.52
C ARG A 73 4.72 -28.67 7.75
N VAL A 74 3.77 -27.76 7.57
CA VAL A 74 3.25 -26.91 8.66
C VAL A 74 1.81 -27.29 8.96
N SER A 75 1.44 -27.35 10.25
CA SER A 75 0.03 -27.46 10.64
C SER A 75 -0.70 -26.13 10.44
N GLU A 76 -1.97 -26.20 10.04
CA GLU A 76 -2.81 -25.01 9.81
C GLU A 76 -2.82 -24.05 11.00
N ASP A 77 -2.84 -24.56 12.24
CA ASP A 77 -2.81 -23.73 13.45
C ASP A 77 -1.56 -22.87 13.56
N LYS A 78 -0.39 -23.42 13.17
CA LYS A 78 0.86 -22.68 13.18
C LYS A 78 0.90 -21.61 12.07
N GLU A 79 0.40 -21.95 10.89
CA GLU A 79 0.30 -21.01 9.77
C GLU A 79 -0.59 -19.82 10.12
N VAL A 80 -1.79 -20.06 10.70
CA VAL A 80 -2.70 -19.02 11.18
C VAL A 80 -2.06 -18.16 12.28
N ARG A 81 -1.33 -18.77 13.20
CA ARG A 81 -0.62 -18.01 14.24
C ARG A 81 0.45 -17.10 13.67
N ILE A 82 1.22 -17.58 12.71
CA ILE A 82 2.25 -16.77 12.05
C ILE A 82 1.63 -15.65 11.23
N SER A 83 0.53 -15.92 10.52
CA SER A 83 -0.22 -14.88 9.81
C SER A 83 -0.68 -13.77 10.76
N LYS A 84 -1.23 -14.09 11.92
CA LYS A 84 -1.62 -13.10 12.93
C LYS A 84 -0.44 -12.25 13.43
N ILE A 85 0.68 -12.90 13.74
CA ILE A 85 1.90 -12.20 14.19
C ILE A 85 2.42 -11.29 13.07
N SER A 86 2.48 -11.78 11.84
CA SER A 86 2.91 -11.01 10.67
C SER A 86 2.01 -9.79 10.43
N ALA A 87 0.70 -9.93 10.58
CA ALA A 87 -0.23 -8.81 10.44
C ALA A 87 0.04 -7.71 11.48
N VAL A 88 0.30 -8.08 12.74
CA VAL A 88 0.65 -7.13 13.79
C VAL A 88 1.97 -6.44 13.50
N VAL A 89 2.99 -7.19 13.07
CA VAL A 89 4.31 -6.63 12.74
C VAL A 89 4.21 -5.67 11.56
N ILE A 90 3.51 -6.05 10.49
CA ILE A 90 3.26 -5.16 9.34
C ILE A 90 2.54 -3.89 9.78
N GLY A 91 1.52 -4.01 10.62
CA GLY A 91 0.78 -2.87 11.15
C GLY A 91 1.66 -1.90 11.95
N LEU A 92 2.53 -2.43 12.82
CA LEU A 92 3.47 -1.60 13.59
C LEU A 92 4.49 -0.89 12.68
N ILE A 93 5.02 -1.59 11.69
CA ILE A 93 5.92 -0.99 10.69
C ILE A 93 5.19 0.10 9.90
N ALA A 94 3.96 -0.15 9.47
CA ALA A 94 3.16 0.82 8.73
C ALA A 94 2.88 2.10 9.54
N ILE A 95 2.59 1.97 10.85
CA ILE A 95 2.42 3.12 11.74
C ILE A 95 3.72 3.91 11.86
N GLY A 96 4.85 3.23 12.06
CA GLY A 96 6.17 3.88 12.15
C GLY A 96 6.53 4.64 10.87
N LEU A 97 6.32 4.03 9.71
CA LEU A 97 6.55 4.68 8.41
C LEU A 97 5.57 5.84 8.18
N GLY A 98 4.31 5.70 8.56
CA GLY A 98 3.30 6.76 8.47
C GLY A 98 3.71 8.00 9.27
N TYR A 99 4.26 7.81 10.45
CA TYR A 99 4.79 8.91 11.27
C TYR A 99 6.03 9.57 10.64
N MET A 100 6.94 8.78 10.08
CA MET A 100 8.14 9.31 9.40
C MET A 100 7.81 10.13 8.15
N PHE A 101 6.76 9.75 7.43
CA PHE A 101 6.38 10.35 6.16
C PHE A 101 5.14 11.27 6.23
N GLU A 102 4.75 11.69 7.43
CA GLU A 102 3.56 12.53 7.66
C GLU A 102 3.55 13.82 6.82
N SER A 103 4.71 14.42 6.57
CA SER A 103 4.84 15.67 5.81
C SER A 103 4.77 15.50 4.29
N ILE A 104 4.81 14.27 3.78
CA ILE A 104 4.86 13.99 2.35
C ILE A 104 3.44 13.91 1.78
N ASN A 105 3.29 14.36 0.53
CA ASN A 105 2.02 14.24 -0.19
C ASN A 105 1.68 12.76 -0.42
N VAL A 106 0.50 12.34 0.07
CA VAL A 106 0.04 10.94 -0.02
C VAL A 106 -0.09 10.46 -1.46
N ALA A 107 -0.57 11.30 -2.37
CA ALA A 107 -0.70 10.94 -3.78
C ALA A 107 0.66 10.63 -4.43
N PHE A 108 1.69 11.40 -4.07
CA PHE A 108 3.06 11.14 -4.53
C PHE A 108 3.59 9.82 -4.00
N MET A 109 3.40 9.54 -2.70
CA MET A 109 3.84 8.27 -2.09
C MET A 109 3.16 7.05 -2.71
N VAL A 110 1.85 7.14 -2.93
CA VAL A 110 1.09 6.07 -3.59
C VAL A 110 1.56 5.87 -5.02
N GLY A 111 1.77 6.95 -5.78
CA GLY A 111 2.31 6.89 -7.13
C GLY A 111 3.69 6.24 -7.19
N LEU A 112 4.57 6.57 -6.25
CA LEU A 112 5.90 5.97 -6.14
C LEU A 112 5.82 4.48 -5.82
N ALA A 113 4.98 4.07 -4.86
CA ALA A 113 4.78 2.67 -4.50
C ALA A 113 4.26 1.84 -5.69
N PHE A 114 3.30 2.37 -6.46
CA PHE A 114 2.82 1.72 -7.67
C PHE A 114 3.87 1.66 -8.78
N ALA A 115 4.68 2.69 -8.95
CA ALA A 115 5.76 2.70 -9.93
C ALA A 115 6.81 1.62 -9.63
N ILE A 116 7.22 1.50 -8.37
CA ILE A 116 8.16 0.45 -7.92
C ILE A 116 7.54 -0.95 -8.11
N ALA A 117 6.30 -1.14 -7.67
CA ALA A 117 5.61 -2.41 -7.83
C ALA A 117 5.42 -2.80 -9.30
N ALA A 118 5.08 -1.85 -10.17
CA ALA A 118 4.95 -2.07 -11.59
C ALA A 118 6.28 -2.43 -12.24
N SER A 119 7.36 -1.73 -11.91
CA SER A 119 8.71 -2.02 -12.45
C SER A 119 9.19 -3.43 -12.10
N CYS A 120 8.83 -3.93 -10.92
CA CYS A 120 9.20 -5.26 -10.46
C CYS A 120 8.29 -6.35 -11.04
N ASN A 121 6.97 -6.18 -10.93
CA ASN A 121 6.00 -7.24 -11.21
C ASN A 121 5.57 -7.30 -12.68
N PHE A 122 5.38 -6.14 -13.33
CA PHE A 122 4.81 -6.11 -14.67
C PHE A 122 5.65 -6.87 -15.72
N PRO A 123 6.98 -6.68 -15.82
CA PRO A 123 7.79 -7.43 -16.78
C PRO A 123 7.75 -8.94 -16.53
N VAL A 124 7.79 -9.34 -15.25
CA VAL A 124 7.77 -10.76 -14.86
C VAL A 124 6.45 -11.40 -15.20
N LEU A 125 5.32 -10.75 -14.89
CA LEU A 125 3.99 -11.23 -15.22
C LEU A 125 3.78 -11.32 -16.73
N LEU A 126 4.15 -10.28 -17.46
CA LEU A 126 4.00 -10.24 -18.92
C LEU A 126 4.79 -11.37 -19.59
N MET A 127 6.06 -11.54 -19.19
CA MET A 127 6.89 -12.61 -19.71
C MET A 127 6.37 -14.00 -19.34
N SER A 128 5.85 -14.19 -18.12
CA SER A 128 5.32 -15.49 -17.68
C SER A 128 4.07 -15.91 -18.47
N ILE A 129 3.25 -14.93 -18.94
CA ILE A 129 2.04 -15.19 -19.69
C ILE A 129 2.34 -15.41 -21.17
N PHE A 130 3.18 -14.56 -21.77
CA PHE A 130 3.38 -14.54 -23.22
C PHE A 130 4.56 -15.35 -23.71
N TRP A 131 5.54 -15.67 -22.84
CA TRP A 131 6.76 -16.34 -23.24
C TRP A 131 6.92 -17.69 -22.54
N ARG A 132 6.80 -18.77 -23.31
CA ARG A 132 6.96 -20.16 -22.81
C ARG A 132 8.36 -20.50 -22.31
N GLY A 133 9.37 -19.70 -22.61
CA GLY A 133 10.76 -19.88 -22.19
C GLY A 133 11.09 -19.19 -20.86
N THR A 134 10.13 -18.58 -20.18
CA THR A 134 10.35 -17.93 -18.89
C THR A 134 10.70 -18.98 -17.84
N THR A 135 11.89 -18.84 -17.25
CA THR A 135 12.35 -19.70 -16.15
C THR A 135 12.14 -19.01 -14.81
N THR A 136 11.97 -19.79 -13.74
CA THR A 136 11.84 -19.26 -12.37
C THR A 136 13.03 -18.38 -11.99
N THR A 137 14.24 -18.78 -12.38
CA THR A 137 15.47 -17.99 -12.14
C THR A 137 15.43 -16.66 -12.89
N GLY A 138 15.01 -16.67 -14.15
CA GLY A 138 14.86 -15.45 -14.95
C GLY A 138 13.82 -14.48 -14.37
N ALA A 139 12.70 -15.01 -13.89
CA ALA A 139 11.65 -14.22 -13.23
C ALA A 139 12.15 -13.57 -11.93
N LEU A 140 12.89 -14.32 -11.10
CA LEU A 140 13.48 -13.80 -9.87
C LEU A 140 14.51 -12.70 -10.14
N ILE A 141 15.47 -12.96 -11.05
CA ILE A 141 16.48 -11.97 -11.41
C ILE A 141 15.84 -10.73 -12.02
N GLY A 142 14.88 -10.89 -12.93
CA GLY A 142 14.16 -9.79 -13.55
C GLY A 142 13.36 -8.94 -12.53
N GLY A 143 12.70 -9.58 -11.58
CA GLY A 143 11.99 -8.90 -10.49
C GLY A 143 12.93 -8.10 -9.58
N PHE A 144 14.05 -8.70 -9.17
CA PHE A 144 15.05 -8.01 -8.35
C PHE A 144 15.74 -6.85 -9.10
N LEU A 145 16.08 -7.02 -10.36
CA LEU A 145 16.65 -5.94 -11.17
C LEU A 145 15.62 -4.81 -11.37
N GLY A 146 14.36 -5.14 -11.60
CA GLY A 146 13.27 -4.16 -11.66
C GLY A 146 13.13 -3.36 -10.37
N LEU A 147 13.22 -4.03 -9.22
CA LEU A 147 13.20 -3.37 -7.91
C LEU A 147 14.40 -2.44 -7.71
N LEU A 148 15.61 -2.91 -8.00
CA LEU A 148 16.84 -2.12 -7.85
C LEU A 148 16.92 -0.93 -8.82
N SER A 149 16.31 -1.05 -10.00
CA SER A 149 16.31 0.05 -10.97
C SER A 149 15.28 1.12 -10.66
N ALA A 150 14.27 0.82 -9.83
CA ALA A 150 13.18 1.72 -9.47
C ALA A 150 13.43 2.46 -8.15
N THR A 151 14.45 2.05 -7.38
CA THR A 151 14.87 2.69 -6.12
C THR A 151 16.14 3.51 -6.31
#